data_7c951d4cd97db7eb021614ceb4837b7b
#
_entry.id   7c951d4cd97db7eb021614ceb4837b7b
#
_cell.length_a   1.000
_cell.length_b   1.000
_cell.length_c   1.000
_cell.angle_alpha   90.00
_cell.angle_beta   90.00
_cell.angle_gamma   90.00
#
_symmetry.space_group_name_H-M   'P 1'
#
loop_
_entity.id
_entity.type
_entity.pdbx_description
1 polymer ?
#
loop_
_entity_poly.entity_id
_entity_poly.type
_entity_poly.pdbx_seq_one_letter_code
_entity_poly.pdbx_strand_id
1 'polypeptide(L)'
;MNFTLKIWRQKDAKSKGAFESYKVENISADTSFLEMLDILNNNLIHEGKEPVAFDHDCREGICGMCSLHIDGQAHGPSQGATTCQIYMRKFKDGATITIEPWRSAAFPVIKDLVVNRSAYDQILQAGGFISVRTNSVPDANAIPISQADAEESMDAAACIGCGACAATCKNGSAMLFVAARVSSLAKLPQGRVEGARRAKAMVAKMAELGFGNCTNTGACQAECPKQISIAHIARLNREFLSAKFED
;
A
#
# COMPACT_ATOMS: atom_id res chain seq x y z
N MET A 1 7.36 28.48 -4.59
CA MET A 1 6.07 28.10 -5.21
C MET A 1 4.98 28.31 -4.19
N ASN A 2 3.75 28.62 -4.63
CA ASN A 2 2.59 28.83 -3.77
C ASN A 2 1.50 27.83 -4.15
N PHE A 3 0.77 27.29 -3.18
CA PHE A 3 -0.27 26.29 -3.43
C PHE A 3 -1.50 26.57 -2.58
N THR A 4 -2.66 26.15 -3.08
CA THR A 4 -3.87 25.98 -2.29
C THR A 4 -4.09 24.49 -2.06
N LEU A 5 -4.03 24.06 -0.80
CA LEU A 5 -4.22 22.67 -0.42
C LEU A 5 -5.67 22.46 0.02
N LYS A 6 -6.40 21.60 -0.66
CA LYS A 6 -7.76 21.20 -0.31
C LYS A 6 -7.69 19.84 0.39
N ILE A 7 -7.65 19.87 1.72
CA ILE A 7 -7.34 18.71 2.55
C ILE A 7 -8.62 18.18 3.21
N TRP A 8 -8.80 16.86 3.18
CA TRP A 8 -9.85 16.20 3.94
C TRP A 8 -9.56 16.28 5.44
N ARG A 9 -10.52 16.81 6.20
CA ARG A 9 -10.47 16.90 7.66
C ARG A 9 -11.59 16.07 8.26
N GLN A 10 -11.26 15.23 9.22
CA GLN A 10 -12.21 14.37 9.91
C GLN A 10 -11.70 14.09 11.32
N LYS A 11 -12.48 14.45 12.34
CA LYS A 11 -12.06 14.36 13.74
C LYS A 11 -11.80 12.92 14.21
N ASP A 12 -12.67 11.98 13.80
CA ASP A 12 -12.63 10.58 14.19
C ASP A 12 -13.43 9.72 13.20
N ALA A 13 -13.41 8.39 13.38
CA ALA A 13 -14.09 7.44 12.50
C ALA A 13 -15.62 7.61 12.42
N LYS A 14 -16.24 8.26 13.41
CA LYS A 14 -17.72 8.43 13.50
C LYS A 14 -18.16 9.81 13.00
N SER A 15 -17.25 10.76 12.93
CA SER A 15 -17.52 12.13 12.49
C SER A 15 -17.68 12.20 10.97
N LYS A 16 -18.52 13.11 10.50
CA LYS A 16 -18.59 13.47 9.09
C LYS A 16 -17.37 14.32 8.74
N GLY A 17 -16.57 13.88 7.77
CA GLY A 17 -15.46 14.67 7.26
C GLY A 17 -15.89 15.72 6.22
N ALA A 18 -15.04 16.71 5.99
CA ALA A 18 -15.20 17.74 4.98
C ALA A 18 -13.83 18.21 4.47
N PHE A 19 -13.83 18.85 3.29
CA PHE A 19 -12.63 19.51 2.79
C PHE A 19 -12.44 20.88 3.42
N GLU A 20 -11.22 21.17 3.85
CA GLU A 20 -10.77 22.49 4.25
C GLU A 20 -9.67 22.97 3.31
N SER A 21 -9.59 24.29 3.09
CA SER A 21 -8.61 24.90 2.19
C SER A 21 -7.54 25.65 2.99
N TYR A 22 -6.29 25.37 2.66
CA TYR A 22 -5.11 25.98 3.26
C TYR A 22 -4.20 26.58 2.18
N LYS A 23 -3.58 27.71 2.46
CA LYS A 23 -2.56 28.30 1.59
C LYS A 23 -1.18 27.98 2.15
N VAL A 24 -0.28 27.57 1.29
CA VAL A 24 1.14 27.44 1.59
C VAL A 24 1.91 28.28 0.58
N GLU A 25 2.85 29.08 1.07
CA GLU A 25 3.59 30.04 0.26
C GLU A 25 5.10 29.81 0.42
N ASN A 26 5.87 30.27 -0.56
CA ASN A 26 7.33 30.19 -0.56
C ASN A 26 7.90 28.76 -0.45
N ILE A 27 7.16 27.75 -0.93
CA ILE A 27 7.61 26.37 -0.96
C ILE A 27 8.68 26.22 -2.04
N SER A 28 9.82 25.61 -1.67
CA SER A 28 10.86 25.26 -2.66
C SER A 28 10.35 24.18 -3.63
N ALA A 29 10.79 24.25 -4.87
CA ALA A 29 10.52 23.19 -5.84
C ALA A 29 11.10 21.84 -5.44
N ASP A 30 12.15 21.83 -4.63
CA ASP A 30 12.85 20.63 -4.14
C ASP A 30 12.32 20.12 -2.79
N THR A 31 11.35 20.81 -2.19
CA THR A 31 10.62 20.33 -1.01
C THR A 31 9.84 19.07 -1.36
N SER A 32 9.91 18.02 -0.54
CA SER A 32 9.06 16.84 -0.70
C SER A 32 7.60 17.15 -0.32
N PHE A 33 6.66 16.34 -0.83
CA PHE A 33 5.24 16.52 -0.53
C PHE A 33 4.93 16.43 0.98
N LEU A 34 5.59 15.52 1.69
CA LEU A 34 5.39 15.39 3.14
C LEU A 34 6.00 16.58 3.90
N GLU A 35 7.15 17.07 3.48
CA GLU A 35 7.77 18.25 4.08
C GLU A 35 6.90 19.50 3.87
N MET A 36 6.24 19.64 2.72
CA MET A 36 5.25 20.70 2.51
C MET A 36 4.08 20.59 3.50
N LEU A 37 3.61 19.37 3.84
CA LEU A 37 2.60 19.16 4.88
C LEU A 37 3.16 19.47 6.28
N ASP A 38 4.43 19.17 6.57
CA ASP A 38 5.08 19.57 7.82
C ASP A 38 5.12 21.10 7.95
N ILE A 39 5.46 21.82 6.88
CA ILE A 39 5.47 23.30 6.85
C ILE A 39 4.05 23.84 7.13
N LEU A 40 3.03 23.28 6.49
CA LEU A 40 1.64 23.64 6.78
C LEU A 40 1.32 23.44 8.27
N ASN A 41 1.65 22.28 8.82
CA ASN A 41 1.36 21.95 10.21
C ASN A 41 2.07 22.85 11.19
N ASN A 42 3.33 23.22 10.93
CA ASN A 42 4.06 24.19 11.73
C ASN A 42 3.35 25.56 11.73
N ASN A 43 2.89 26.03 10.58
CA ASN A 43 2.13 27.28 10.48
C ASN A 43 0.82 27.20 11.27
N LEU A 44 0.07 26.10 11.14
CA LEU A 44 -1.18 25.90 11.89
C LEU A 44 -0.93 25.92 13.42
N ILE A 45 0.12 25.27 13.89
CA ILE A 45 0.49 25.25 15.32
C ILE A 45 0.84 26.67 15.79
N HIS A 46 1.61 27.43 15.04
CA HIS A 46 1.93 28.82 15.37
C HIS A 46 0.70 29.73 15.42
N GLU A 47 -0.31 29.42 14.60
CA GLU A 47 -1.62 30.12 14.61
C GLU A 47 -2.57 29.62 15.72
N GLY A 48 -2.17 28.65 16.54
CA GLY A 48 -3.01 28.02 17.55
C GLY A 48 -4.13 27.12 16.98
N LYS A 49 -3.99 26.69 15.72
CA LYS A 49 -4.93 25.80 15.02
C LYS A 49 -4.48 24.34 15.11
N GLU A 50 -5.44 23.44 14.98
CA GLU A 50 -5.17 22.01 15.00
C GLU A 50 -4.45 21.56 13.71
N PRO A 51 -3.27 20.90 13.84
CA PRO A 51 -2.54 20.38 12.68
C PRO A 51 -3.31 19.27 11.95
N VAL A 52 -2.98 19.06 10.70
CA VAL A 52 -3.51 17.94 9.89
C VAL A 52 -2.83 16.65 10.32
N ALA A 53 -3.61 15.63 10.66
CA ALA A 53 -3.08 14.31 10.94
C ALA A 53 -2.78 13.58 9.62
N PHE A 54 -1.55 13.12 9.43
CA PHE A 54 -1.14 12.26 8.33
C PHE A 54 -0.03 11.31 8.76
N ASP A 55 0.00 10.12 8.16
CA ASP A 55 1.01 9.10 8.46
C ASP A 55 2.29 9.30 7.63
N HIS A 56 3.41 9.15 8.30
CA HIS A 56 4.74 9.10 7.68
C HIS A 56 5.69 8.34 8.61
N ASP A 57 6.76 7.77 8.02
CA ASP A 57 7.81 7.12 8.80
C ASP A 57 9.15 7.20 8.06
N CYS A 58 9.50 6.23 7.20
CA CYS A 58 10.84 6.13 6.59
C CYS A 58 11.24 7.33 5.72
N ARG A 59 10.28 7.97 5.03
CA ARG A 59 10.49 9.01 4.00
C ARG A 59 11.40 8.58 2.83
N GLU A 60 11.60 7.26 2.66
CA GLU A 60 12.46 6.64 1.64
C GLU A 60 11.70 5.71 0.68
N GLY A 61 10.38 5.71 0.76
CA GLY A 61 9.53 4.92 -0.14
C GLY A 61 9.49 3.42 0.14
N ILE A 62 9.79 2.98 1.37
CA ILE A 62 9.91 1.56 1.71
C ILE A 62 8.96 1.06 2.81
N CYS A 63 8.38 1.94 3.63
CA CYS A 63 7.54 1.53 4.77
C CYS A 63 6.04 1.42 4.44
N GLY A 64 5.56 2.07 3.38
CA GLY A 64 4.15 2.10 3.00
C GLY A 64 3.24 2.96 3.88
N MET A 65 3.77 3.79 4.79
CA MET A 65 2.97 4.59 5.73
C MET A 65 2.35 5.85 5.10
N CYS A 66 3.05 6.53 4.20
CA CYS A 66 2.61 7.79 3.58
C CYS A 66 1.49 7.60 2.54
N SER A 67 0.36 7.07 2.99
CA SER A 67 -0.73 6.56 2.14
C SER A 67 -1.81 7.63 1.93
N LEU A 68 -1.70 8.41 0.85
CA LEU A 68 -2.60 9.50 0.51
C LEU A 68 -3.08 9.39 -0.95
N HIS A 69 -4.32 9.86 -1.20
CA HIS A 69 -4.75 10.26 -2.55
C HIS A 69 -4.39 11.74 -2.75
N ILE A 70 -3.74 12.03 -3.86
CA ILE A 70 -3.40 13.39 -4.29
C ILE A 70 -4.05 13.59 -5.65
N ASP A 71 -4.97 14.55 -5.76
CA ASP A 71 -5.78 14.81 -6.96
C ASP A 71 -6.48 13.53 -7.50
N GLY A 72 -6.91 12.65 -6.59
CA GLY A 72 -7.61 11.41 -6.90
C GLY A 72 -6.71 10.24 -7.29
N GLN A 73 -5.39 10.42 -7.36
CA GLN A 73 -4.42 9.36 -7.64
C GLN A 73 -3.77 8.86 -6.36
N ALA A 74 -3.67 7.55 -6.23
CA ALA A 74 -2.99 6.94 -5.09
C ALA A 74 -1.50 7.27 -5.13
N HIS A 75 -0.96 7.81 -4.02
CA HIS A 75 0.39 8.36 -3.91
C HIS A 75 0.70 9.59 -4.78
N GLY A 76 -0.24 10.08 -5.62
CA GLY A 76 -0.08 11.27 -6.45
C GLY A 76 0.43 11.02 -7.88
N PRO A 77 0.86 12.06 -8.59
CA PRO A 77 0.99 12.05 -10.05
C PRO A 77 2.21 11.29 -10.60
N SER A 78 3.10 10.80 -9.74
CA SER A 78 4.32 10.11 -10.18
C SER A 78 4.15 8.60 -10.13
N GLN A 79 4.08 7.98 -11.30
CA GLN A 79 4.00 6.52 -11.40
C GLN A 79 5.22 5.83 -10.78
N GLY A 80 5.00 4.74 -10.05
CA GLY A 80 6.06 3.97 -9.40
C GLY A 80 6.72 4.68 -8.21
N ALA A 81 6.09 5.72 -7.66
CA ALA A 81 6.59 6.47 -6.51
C ALA A 81 5.58 6.48 -5.35
N THR A 82 6.08 6.56 -4.14
CA THR A 82 5.28 6.80 -2.94
C THR A 82 5.15 8.30 -2.69
N THR A 83 4.15 8.71 -1.91
CA THR A 83 3.91 10.12 -1.58
C THR A 83 5.15 10.84 -1.03
N CYS A 84 5.94 10.17 -0.19
CA CYS A 84 7.18 10.74 0.37
C CYS A 84 8.29 10.97 -0.66
N GLN A 85 8.19 10.40 -1.85
CA GLN A 85 9.15 10.56 -2.96
C GLN A 85 8.66 11.55 -4.02
N ILE A 86 7.54 12.23 -3.80
CA ILE A 86 7.05 13.27 -4.68
C ILE A 86 7.58 14.63 -4.22
N TYR A 87 8.07 15.41 -5.16
CA TYR A 87 8.59 16.75 -4.93
C TYR A 87 7.66 17.81 -5.49
N MET A 88 7.63 18.99 -4.88
CA MET A 88 6.69 20.06 -5.23
C MET A 88 6.87 20.59 -6.64
N ARG A 89 8.04 20.42 -7.26
CA ARG A 89 8.26 20.72 -8.70
C ARG A 89 7.39 19.90 -9.67
N LYS A 90 6.72 18.84 -9.21
CA LYS A 90 5.77 18.07 -10.01
C LYS A 90 4.42 18.78 -10.18
N PHE A 91 4.16 19.80 -9.40
CA PHE A 91 2.93 20.58 -9.44
C PHE A 91 3.20 21.98 -10.03
N LYS A 92 2.18 22.54 -10.67
CA LYS A 92 2.26 23.93 -11.18
C LYS A 92 2.20 24.91 -10.01
N ASP A 93 3.02 25.96 -10.09
CA ASP A 93 2.88 27.09 -9.17
C ASP A 93 1.48 27.69 -9.22
N GLY A 94 0.90 28.02 -8.07
CA GLY A 94 -0.49 28.46 -7.93
C GLY A 94 -1.55 27.36 -8.01
N ALA A 95 -1.18 26.10 -8.16
CA ALA A 95 -2.15 24.99 -8.27
C ALA A 95 -2.94 24.79 -6.98
N THR A 96 -4.17 24.31 -7.16
CA THR A 96 -4.97 23.72 -6.07
C THR A 96 -4.76 22.22 -6.07
N ILE A 97 -4.31 21.65 -4.95
CA ILE A 97 -4.01 20.24 -4.77
C ILE A 97 -5.01 19.65 -3.79
N THR A 98 -5.73 18.60 -4.20
CA THR A 98 -6.70 17.89 -3.34
C THR A 98 -6.01 16.72 -2.66
N ILE A 99 -6.15 16.62 -1.33
CA ILE A 99 -5.47 15.59 -0.51
C ILE A 99 -6.52 14.87 0.33
N GLU A 100 -6.55 13.54 0.20
CA GLU A 100 -7.56 12.69 0.83
C GLU A 100 -6.93 11.43 1.44
N PRO A 101 -7.58 10.83 2.46
CA PRO A 101 -7.17 9.51 2.96
C PRO A 101 -7.50 8.42 1.93
N TRP A 102 -7.02 7.19 2.15
CA TRP A 102 -7.45 6.03 1.37
C TRP A 102 -8.99 5.88 1.41
N ARG A 103 -9.61 5.77 0.26
CA ARG A 103 -11.06 5.56 0.11
C ARG A 103 -11.38 4.07 -0.02
N SER A 104 -11.26 3.34 1.08
CA SER A 104 -11.66 1.93 1.12
C SER A 104 -12.41 1.66 2.41
N ALA A 105 -13.52 0.92 2.33
CA ALA A 105 -14.28 0.52 3.51
C ALA A 105 -13.44 -0.33 4.48
N ALA A 106 -12.46 -1.08 3.95
CA ALA A 106 -11.53 -1.88 4.74
C ALA A 106 -10.45 -1.05 5.45
N PHE A 107 -10.32 0.24 5.11
CA PHE A 107 -9.39 1.19 5.74
C PHE A 107 -10.16 2.37 6.33
N PRO A 108 -10.91 2.18 7.43
CA PRO A 108 -11.68 3.26 8.04
C PRO A 108 -10.75 4.39 8.51
N VAL A 109 -11.21 5.64 8.33
CA VAL A 109 -10.46 6.82 8.78
C VAL A 109 -10.36 6.83 10.29
N ILE A 110 -9.16 7.02 10.82
CA ILE A 110 -8.90 7.26 12.24
C ILE A 110 -9.06 8.77 12.53
N LYS A 111 -8.32 9.59 11.78
CA LYS A 111 -8.37 11.05 11.85
C LYS A 111 -7.79 11.66 10.57
N ASP A 112 -8.44 12.66 10.01
CA ASP A 112 -8.03 13.39 8.81
C ASP A 112 -7.57 12.47 7.67
N LEU A 113 -6.27 12.38 7.42
CA LEU A 113 -5.66 11.56 6.38
C LEU A 113 -5.18 10.19 6.86
N VAL A 114 -5.25 9.93 8.18
CA VAL A 114 -4.81 8.67 8.79
C VAL A 114 -5.93 7.63 8.73
N VAL A 115 -5.59 6.45 8.25
CA VAL A 115 -6.53 5.31 8.14
C VAL A 115 -6.04 4.08 8.91
N ASN A 116 -6.97 3.26 9.36
CA ASN A 116 -6.66 1.99 9.99
C ASN A 116 -6.39 0.92 8.91
N ARG A 117 -5.16 0.42 8.86
CA ARG A 117 -4.73 -0.64 7.95
C ARG A 117 -4.49 -1.99 8.61
N SER A 118 -4.92 -2.17 9.84
CA SER A 118 -4.76 -3.44 10.59
C SER A 118 -5.36 -4.66 9.87
N ALA A 119 -6.29 -4.45 8.94
CA ALA A 119 -6.81 -5.50 8.08
C ALA A 119 -5.69 -6.19 7.25
N TYR A 120 -4.68 -5.45 6.81
CA TYR A 120 -3.53 -6.02 6.10
C TYR A 120 -2.64 -6.86 7.01
N ASP A 121 -2.44 -6.42 8.25
CA ASP A 121 -1.67 -7.16 9.25
C ASP A 121 -2.35 -8.49 9.58
N GLN A 122 -3.67 -8.48 9.73
CA GLN A 122 -4.47 -9.70 9.96
C GLN A 122 -4.37 -10.69 8.78
N ILE A 123 -4.34 -10.20 7.53
CA ILE A 123 -4.11 -11.05 6.36
C ILE A 123 -2.71 -11.67 6.41
N LEU A 124 -1.68 -10.90 6.76
CA LEU A 124 -0.31 -11.42 6.89
C LEU A 124 -0.21 -12.46 8.02
N GLN A 125 -0.85 -12.22 9.15
CA GLN A 125 -0.90 -13.16 10.27
C GLN A 125 -1.58 -14.48 9.89
N ALA A 126 -2.53 -14.47 8.96
CA ALA A 126 -3.22 -15.68 8.52
C ALA A 126 -2.33 -16.64 7.73
N GLY A 127 -1.25 -16.17 7.08
CA GLY A 127 -0.40 -17.06 6.27
C GLY A 127 0.79 -16.37 5.58
N GLY A 128 0.99 -15.07 5.77
CA GLY A 128 2.04 -14.30 5.09
C GLY A 128 3.46 -14.54 5.63
N PHE A 129 3.73 -15.70 6.20
CA PHE A 129 5.00 -16.08 6.82
C PHE A 129 5.43 -17.49 6.40
N ILE A 130 6.64 -17.89 6.81
CA ILE A 130 7.15 -19.26 6.71
C ILE A 130 7.56 -19.74 8.10
N SER A 131 7.37 -21.05 8.37
CA SER A 131 7.88 -21.68 9.59
C SER A 131 9.39 -21.83 9.51
N VAL A 132 10.04 -21.80 10.68
CA VAL A 132 11.49 -22.03 10.78
C VAL A 132 11.82 -23.43 10.32
N ARG A 133 12.75 -23.54 9.38
CA ARG A 133 13.27 -24.82 8.91
C ARG A 133 14.26 -25.38 9.93
N THR A 134 14.01 -26.60 10.39
CA THR A 134 14.88 -27.28 11.39
C THR A 134 15.76 -28.37 10.79
N ASN A 135 15.67 -28.58 9.46
CA ASN A 135 16.46 -29.59 8.75
C ASN A 135 17.92 -29.15 8.50
N SER A 136 18.77 -30.11 8.13
CA SER A 136 20.15 -29.86 7.75
C SER A 136 20.27 -28.83 6.62
N VAL A 137 21.38 -28.11 6.62
CA VAL A 137 21.72 -27.19 5.54
C VAL A 137 21.91 -27.97 4.23
N PRO A 138 21.37 -27.54 3.08
CA PRO A 138 21.63 -28.18 1.79
C PRO A 138 23.10 -28.05 1.42
N ASP A 139 23.59 -28.94 0.54
CA ASP A 139 24.93 -28.85 -0.04
C ASP A 139 25.19 -27.44 -0.61
N ALA A 140 26.42 -26.93 -0.40
CA ALA A 140 26.79 -25.60 -0.87
C ALA A 140 26.71 -25.43 -2.40
N ASN A 141 26.79 -26.53 -3.15
CA ASN A 141 26.65 -26.55 -4.61
C ASN A 141 25.18 -26.80 -5.07
N ALA A 142 24.26 -27.00 -4.13
CA ALA A 142 22.86 -27.18 -4.49
C ALA A 142 22.25 -25.88 -5.03
N ILE A 143 21.47 -25.99 -6.12
CA ILE A 143 20.67 -24.91 -6.69
C ILE A 143 19.20 -25.17 -6.33
N PRO A 144 18.70 -24.65 -5.21
CA PRO A 144 17.34 -24.99 -4.72
C PRO A 144 16.22 -24.47 -5.62
N ILE A 145 16.45 -23.37 -6.33
CA ILE A 145 15.50 -22.75 -7.28
C ILE A 145 16.25 -22.16 -8.47
N SER A 146 15.54 -21.98 -9.60
CA SER A 146 16.07 -21.26 -10.75
C SER A 146 16.23 -19.77 -10.46
N GLN A 147 17.12 -19.08 -11.19
CA GLN A 147 17.26 -17.62 -11.12
C GLN A 147 15.93 -16.93 -11.46
N ALA A 148 15.23 -17.39 -12.49
CA ALA A 148 13.95 -16.80 -12.90
C ALA A 148 12.88 -16.89 -11.79
N ASP A 149 12.82 -18.02 -11.05
CA ASP A 149 11.91 -18.14 -9.91
C ASP A 149 12.32 -17.23 -8.74
N ALA A 150 13.63 -17.07 -8.52
CA ALA A 150 14.12 -16.15 -7.49
C ALA A 150 13.79 -14.70 -7.82
N GLU A 151 14.01 -14.26 -9.06
CA GLU A 151 13.69 -12.91 -9.52
C GLU A 151 12.18 -12.64 -9.40
N GLU A 152 11.31 -13.52 -9.92
CA GLU A 152 9.87 -13.37 -9.79
C GLU A 152 9.40 -13.33 -8.32
N SER A 153 10.04 -14.11 -7.45
CA SER A 153 9.78 -14.06 -6.00
C SER A 153 10.16 -12.71 -5.40
N MET A 154 11.32 -12.15 -5.76
CA MET A 154 11.80 -10.86 -5.25
C MET A 154 10.95 -9.70 -5.78
N ASP A 155 10.53 -9.74 -7.04
CA ASP A 155 9.60 -8.75 -7.60
C ASP A 155 8.29 -8.70 -6.81
N ALA A 156 7.73 -9.87 -6.49
CA ALA A 156 6.55 -9.95 -5.64
C ALA A 156 6.82 -9.49 -4.19
N ALA A 157 7.99 -9.80 -3.64
CA ALA A 157 8.40 -9.42 -2.29
C ALA A 157 8.63 -7.90 -2.12
N ALA A 158 8.81 -7.16 -3.22
CA ALA A 158 8.92 -5.69 -3.20
C ALA A 158 7.68 -4.97 -2.66
N CYS A 159 6.56 -5.67 -2.48
CA CYS A 159 5.34 -5.11 -1.92
C CYS A 159 5.55 -4.57 -0.49
N ILE A 160 5.27 -3.28 -0.29
CA ILE A 160 5.43 -2.57 1.00
C ILE A 160 4.13 -2.48 1.81
N GLY A 161 3.04 -3.12 1.38
CA GLY A 161 1.77 -3.11 2.11
C GLY A 161 1.09 -1.74 2.25
N CYS A 162 1.35 -0.79 1.35
CA CYS A 162 0.85 0.58 1.48
C CYS A 162 -0.68 0.71 1.36
N GLY A 163 -1.35 -0.23 0.70
CA GLY A 163 -2.80 -0.20 0.52
C GLY A 163 -3.31 0.48 -0.75
N ALA A 164 -2.43 1.09 -1.57
CA ALA A 164 -2.82 1.77 -2.81
C ALA A 164 -3.68 0.88 -3.73
N CYS A 165 -3.30 -0.39 -3.87
CA CYS A 165 -4.02 -1.35 -4.70
C CYS A 165 -5.48 -1.58 -4.30
N ALA A 166 -5.77 -1.61 -2.99
CA ALA A 166 -7.14 -1.74 -2.50
C ALA A 166 -7.89 -0.40 -2.56
N ALA A 167 -7.21 0.70 -2.25
CA ALA A 167 -7.80 2.04 -2.25
C ALA A 167 -8.22 2.51 -3.65
N THR A 168 -7.46 2.15 -4.69
CA THR A 168 -7.76 2.50 -6.08
C THR A 168 -8.72 1.52 -6.76
N CYS A 169 -8.93 0.35 -6.18
CA CYS A 169 -9.78 -0.68 -6.77
C CYS A 169 -11.26 -0.33 -6.64
N LYS A 170 -12.03 -0.39 -7.75
CA LYS A 170 -13.49 -0.16 -7.73
C LYS A 170 -14.23 -1.02 -6.70
N ASN A 171 -13.72 -2.22 -6.44
CA ASN A 171 -14.32 -3.17 -5.51
C ASN A 171 -13.62 -3.17 -4.13
N GLY A 172 -12.63 -2.33 -3.91
CA GLY A 172 -11.83 -2.36 -2.69
C GLY A 172 -11.11 -3.69 -2.47
N SER A 173 -10.66 -4.36 -3.53
CA SER A 173 -10.05 -5.70 -3.45
C SER A 173 -8.60 -5.63 -3.00
N ALA A 174 -8.21 -6.44 -2.02
CA ALA A 174 -6.82 -6.63 -1.59
C ALA A 174 -6.08 -7.71 -2.40
N MET A 175 -6.65 -8.16 -3.53
CA MET A 175 -6.15 -9.32 -4.27
C MET A 175 -4.68 -9.17 -4.68
N LEU A 176 -4.23 -7.98 -5.13
CA LEU A 176 -2.83 -7.78 -5.51
C LEU A 176 -1.89 -7.87 -4.30
N PHE A 177 -2.29 -7.36 -3.14
CA PHE A 177 -1.52 -7.48 -1.89
C PHE A 177 -1.35 -8.93 -1.46
N VAL A 178 -2.45 -9.70 -1.43
CA VAL A 178 -2.43 -11.14 -1.09
C VAL A 178 -1.61 -11.91 -2.13
N ALA A 179 -1.81 -11.61 -3.41
CA ALA A 179 -1.10 -12.25 -4.51
C ALA A 179 0.42 -12.03 -4.44
N ALA A 180 0.87 -10.83 -4.13
CA ALA A 180 2.29 -10.53 -3.98
C ALA A 180 2.92 -11.39 -2.88
N ARG A 181 2.28 -11.50 -1.71
CA ARG A 181 2.80 -12.30 -0.60
C ARG A 181 2.76 -13.80 -0.90
N VAL A 182 1.64 -14.30 -1.44
CA VAL A 182 1.53 -15.72 -1.80
C VAL A 182 2.52 -16.09 -2.89
N SER A 183 2.66 -15.27 -3.95
CA SER A 183 3.61 -15.52 -5.05
C SER A 183 5.04 -15.56 -4.58
N SER A 184 5.48 -14.58 -3.78
CA SER A 184 6.86 -14.54 -3.30
C SER A 184 7.23 -15.80 -2.50
N LEU A 185 6.35 -16.25 -1.62
CA LEU A 185 6.59 -17.42 -0.77
C LEU A 185 6.39 -18.75 -1.54
N ALA A 186 5.49 -18.83 -2.52
CA ALA A 186 5.26 -20.03 -3.31
C ALA A 186 6.45 -20.37 -4.22
N LYS A 187 7.21 -19.37 -4.65
CA LYS A 187 8.41 -19.54 -5.48
C LYS A 187 9.63 -19.97 -4.68
N LEU A 188 9.66 -19.72 -3.38
CA LEU A 188 10.78 -20.09 -2.51
C LEU A 188 10.61 -21.53 -1.98
N PRO A 189 11.70 -22.33 -1.91
CA PRO A 189 11.65 -23.68 -1.35
C PRO A 189 11.08 -23.71 0.07
N GLN A 190 11.43 -22.70 0.89
CA GLN A 190 10.98 -22.57 2.28
C GLN A 190 9.48 -22.34 2.40
N GLY A 191 8.87 -21.70 1.41
CA GLY A 191 7.46 -21.36 1.43
C GLY A 191 6.51 -22.45 0.91
N ARG A 192 7.04 -23.47 0.22
CA ARG A 192 6.22 -24.51 -0.46
C ARG A 192 5.48 -25.41 0.51
N VAL A 193 6.08 -25.77 1.63
CA VAL A 193 5.47 -26.68 2.62
C VAL A 193 4.12 -26.14 3.13
N GLU A 194 3.98 -24.83 3.25
CA GLU A 194 2.76 -24.19 3.75
C GLU A 194 1.92 -23.55 2.63
N GLY A 195 2.30 -23.78 1.37
CA GLY A 195 1.72 -23.10 0.21
C GLY A 195 0.21 -23.20 0.14
N ALA A 196 -0.33 -24.41 0.21
CA ALA A 196 -1.77 -24.68 0.14
C ALA A 196 -2.53 -24.02 1.32
N ARG A 197 -2.05 -24.25 2.55
CA ARG A 197 -2.64 -23.63 3.74
C ARG A 197 -2.60 -22.11 3.68
N ARG A 198 -1.48 -21.53 3.26
CA ARG A 198 -1.30 -20.09 3.08
C ARG A 198 -2.33 -19.51 2.11
N ALA A 199 -2.44 -20.09 0.91
CA ALA A 199 -3.35 -19.59 -0.11
C ALA A 199 -4.81 -19.62 0.37
N LYS A 200 -5.26 -20.74 0.98
CA LYS A 200 -6.61 -20.86 1.55
C LYS A 200 -6.83 -19.82 2.67
N ALA A 201 -5.93 -19.73 3.64
CA ALA A 201 -6.10 -18.90 4.83
C ALA A 201 -6.08 -17.41 4.51
N MET A 202 -5.14 -16.93 3.68
CA MET A 202 -5.04 -15.51 3.33
C MET A 202 -6.22 -15.05 2.46
N VAL A 203 -6.71 -15.87 1.54
CA VAL A 203 -7.90 -15.54 0.73
C VAL A 203 -9.15 -15.51 1.61
N ALA A 204 -9.32 -16.49 2.50
CA ALA A 204 -10.45 -16.52 3.45
C ALA A 204 -10.43 -15.28 4.36
N LYS A 205 -9.26 -14.94 4.92
CA LYS A 205 -9.12 -13.75 5.79
C LYS A 205 -9.40 -12.45 5.04
N MET A 206 -8.96 -12.32 3.78
CA MET A 206 -9.27 -11.17 2.95
C MET A 206 -10.80 -11.00 2.76
N ALA A 207 -11.53 -12.09 2.51
CA ALA A 207 -12.98 -12.07 2.38
C ALA A 207 -13.69 -11.73 3.70
N GLU A 208 -13.24 -12.33 4.82
CA GLU A 208 -13.75 -12.05 6.18
C GLU A 208 -13.63 -10.58 6.55
N LEU A 209 -12.54 -9.93 6.16
CA LEU A 209 -12.26 -8.52 6.45
C LEU A 209 -13.00 -7.53 5.53
N GLY A 210 -13.87 -8.03 4.64
CA GLY A 210 -14.73 -7.20 3.81
C GLY A 210 -14.06 -6.61 2.57
N PHE A 211 -12.90 -7.12 2.14
CA PHE A 211 -12.34 -6.77 0.84
C PHE A 211 -13.17 -7.38 -0.30
N GLY A 212 -13.43 -6.58 -1.32
CA GLY A 212 -14.23 -7.01 -2.45
C GLY A 212 -13.49 -7.96 -3.41
N ASN A 213 -14.26 -8.58 -4.30
CA ASN A 213 -13.72 -9.51 -5.30
C ASN A 213 -12.99 -8.76 -6.43
N CYS A 214 -11.94 -9.39 -6.94
CA CYS A 214 -11.19 -8.88 -8.09
C CYS A 214 -11.99 -9.06 -9.39
N THR A 215 -12.13 -7.96 -10.15
CA THR A 215 -12.71 -7.96 -11.51
C THR A 215 -11.68 -7.69 -12.60
N ASN A 216 -10.40 -7.80 -12.27
CA ASN A 216 -9.26 -7.73 -13.18
C ASN A 216 -9.16 -6.41 -13.98
N THR A 217 -9.49 -5.27 -13.36
CA THR A 217 -9.44 -3.94 -14.01
C THR A 217 -8.03 -3.42 -14.26
N GLY A 218 -7.02 -3.95 -13.56
CA GLY A 218 -5.62 -3.52 -13.68
C GLY A 218 -5.24 -2.25 -12.92
N ALA A 219 -6.21 -1.51 -12.35
CA ALA A 219 -5.94 -0.26 -11.64
C ALA A 219 -4.93 -0.42 -10.50
N CYS A 220 -4.98 -1.55 -9.80
CA CYS A 220 -4.06 -1.86 -8.71
C CYS A 220 -2.58 -1.94 -9.14
N GLN A 221 -2.30 -2.43 -10.34
CA GLN A 221 -0.94 -2.44 -10.90
C GLN A 221 -0.53 -1.04 -11.35
N ALA A 222 -1.43 -0.30 -11.99
CA ALA A 222 -1.16 1.05 -12.50
C ALA A 222 -0.74 2.02 -11.37
N GLU A 223 -1.40 1.92 -10.21
CA GLU A 223 -1.16 2.80 -9.06
C GLU A 223 -0.15 2.21 -8.05
N CYS A 224 0.44 1.05 -8.34
CA CYS A 224 1.37 0.43 -7.41
C CYS A 224 2.73 1.16 -7.39
N PRO A 225 3.16 1.75 -6.23
CA PRO A 225 4.44 2.45 -6.16
C PRO A 225 5.65 1.50 -6.26
N LYS A 226 5.42 0.19 -6.18
CA LYS A 226 6.44 -0.87 -6.34
C LYS A 226 6.24 -1.67 -7.63
N GLN A 227 5.33 -1.24 -8.51
CA GLN A 227 5.09 -1.84 -9.82
C GLN A 227 4.81 -3.36 -9.77
N ILE A 228 4.15 -3.82 -8.70
CA ILE A 228 3.78 -5.24 -8.56
C ILE A 228 2.86 -5.64 -9.71
N SER A 229 3.28 -6.66 -10.45
CA SER A 229 2.55 -7.14 -11.63
C SER A 229 1.23 -7.84 -11.26
N ILE A 230 0.19 -7.56 -12.04
CA ILE A 230 -1.10 -8.26 -11.97
C ILE A 230 -0.96 -9.78 -12.27
N ALA A 231 0.13 -10.21 -12.90
CA ALA A 231 0.45 -11.61 -13.14
C ALA A 231 0.49 -12.43 -11.83
N HIS A 232 0.84 -11.79 -10.71
CA HIS A 232 0.82 -12.44 -9.40
C HIS A 232 -0.60 -12.83 -8.96
N ILE A 233 -1.65 -12.14 -9.44
CA ILE A 233 -3.05 -12.56 -9.19
C ILE A 233 -3.34 -13.87 -9.89
N ALA A 234 -2.87 -14.05 -11.12
CA ALA A 234 -3.00 -15.35 -11.82
C ALA A 234 -2.26 -16.48 -11.07
N ARG A 235 -1.07 -16.17 -10.53
CA ARG A 235 -0.34 -17.10 -9.67
C ARG A 235 -1.11 -17.46 -8.41
N LEU A 236 -1.65 -16.46 -7.69
CA LEU A 236 -2.49 -16.71 -6.51
C LEU A 236 -3.68 -17.61 -6.85
N ASN A 237 -4.36 -17.36 -7.96
CA ASN A 237 -5.48 -18.19 -8.38
C ASN A 237 -5.06 -19.65 -8.62
N ARG A 238 -3.89 -19.88 -9.23
CA ARG A 238 -3.31 -21.21 -9.40
C ARG A 238 -3.06 -21.89 -8.05
N GLU A 239 -2.35 -21.23 -7.14
CA GLU A 239 -2.04 -21.74 -5.80
C GLU A 239 -3.32 -22.08 -5.03
N PHE A 240 -4.32 -21.21 -5.10
CA PHE A 240 -5.60 -21.40 -4.42
C PHE A 240 -6.42 -22.57 -5.01
N LEU A 241 -6.43 -22.72 -6.34
CA LEU A 241 -7.10 -23.84 -6.99
C LEU A 241 -6.39 -25.16 -6.69
N SER A 242 -5.06 -25.20 -6.81
CA SER A 242 -4.28 -26.41 -6.46
C SER A 242 -4.51 -26.81 -5.01
N ALA A 243 -4.51 -25.85 -4.10
CA ALA A 243 -4.75 -26.10 -2.69
C ALA A 243 -6.09 -26.78 -2.36
N LYS A 244 -7.10 -26.67 -3.24
CA LYS A 244 -8.39 -27.36 -3.05
C LYS A 244 -8.33 -28.88 -3.29
N PHE A 245 -7.28 -29.34 -3.94
CA PHE A 245 -7.06 -30.75 -4.24
C PHE A 245 -6.00 -31.41 -3.33
N GLU A 246 -5.38 -30.60 -2.46
CA GLU A 246 -4.42 -31.04 -1.44
C GLU A 246 -5.15 -31.15 -0.08
N ASP A 247 -6.00 -32.12 0.10
CA ASP A 247 -6.62 -32.44 1.41
C ASP A 247 -5.97 -33.69 2.02
#